data_0f8edea8fc1b545c0a472815e3d9cf17
#
_entry.id   0f8edea8fc1b545c0a472815e3d9cf17
#
_cell.length_a   1.000
_cell.length_b   1.000
_cell.length_c   1.000
_cell.angle_alpha   90.00
_cell.angle_beta   90.00
_cell.angle_gamma   90.00
#
_symmetry.space_group_name_H-M   'P 1'
#
loop_
_entity.id
_entity.type
_entity.pdbx_description
1 polymer ?
#
loop_
_entity_poly.entity_id
_entity_poly.type
_entity_poly.pdbx_seq_one_letter_code
_entity_poly.pdbx_strand_id
1 'polypeptide(L)' 'MTRYEVRYRVPYNACEWRSQFFRTLAEAESMIAFYRSCGSPAHLAP' A
#
# COMPACT_ATOMS: atom_id res chain seq x y z
N MET A 1 3.02 -19.82 3.16
CA MET A 1 2.20 -18.78 3.76
C MET A 1 2.08 -17.61 2.82
N THR A 2 0.87 -17.19 2.50
CA THR A 2 0.66 -16.14 1.53
C THR A 2 0.59 -14.78 2.22
N ARG A 3 1.36 -13.83 1.70
CA ARG A 3 1.33 -12.46 2.16
C ARG A 3 1.21 -11.54 0.96
N TYR A 4 0.52 -10.43 1.15
CA TYR A 4 0.32 -9.44 0.12
C TYR A 4 1.10 -8.19 0.50
N GLU A 5 2.01 -7.77 -0.36
CA GLU A 5 2.83 -6.59 -0.13
C GLU A 5 2.18 -5.39 -0.80
N VAL A 6 1.90 -4.35 -0.02
CA VAL A 6 1.41 -3.08 -0.53
C VAL A 6 2.55 -2.08 -0.48
N ARG A 7 2.89 -1.52 -1.62
CA ARG A 7 3.89 -0.46 -1.72
C ARG A 7 3.18 0.87 -1.85
N TYR A 8 3.59 1.83 -1.06
CA TYR A 8 2.95 3.14 -1.06
C TYR A 8 4.00 4.22 -0.86
N ARG A 9 3.69 5.41 -1.38
CA ARG A 9 4.56 6.57 -1.21
C ARG A 9 4.05 7.38 -0.03
N VAL A 10 4.97 7.74 0.90
CA VAL A 10 4.56 8.55 2.05
C VAL A 10 4.16 9.94 1.57
N PRO A 11 3.05 10.51 2.11
CA PRO A 11 2.54 11.80 1.62
C PRO A 11 3.48 12.98 1.86
N TYR A 12 4.28 12.91 2.92
CA TYR A 12 5.17 14.01 3.28
C TYR A 12 6.54 13.93 2.61
N ASN A 13 6.81 12.88 1.86
CA ASN A 13 8.09 12.73 1.16
C ASN A 13 7.87 11.96 -0.14
N ALA A 14 7.79 12.69 -1.23
CA ALA A 14 7.48 12.11 -2.54
C ALA A 14 8.54 11.12 -3.04
N CYS A 15 9.75 11.16 -2.47
CA CYS A 15 10.83 10.27 -2.89
C CYS A 15 10.91 9.00 -2.06
N GLU A 16 10.10 8.89 -1.01
CA GLU A 16 10.19 7.74 -0.12
C GLU A 16 9.02 6.78 -0.37
N TRP A 17 9.36 5.53 -0.63
CA TRP A 17 8.40 4.44 -0.77
C TRP A 17 8.56 3.48 0.37
N ARG A 18 7.46 2.97 0.88
CA ARG A 18 7.45 1.98 1.96
C ARG A 18 6.58 0.81 1.58
N SER A 19 6.75 -0.29 2.31
CA SER A 19 5.97 -1.50 2.09
C SER A 19 5.27 -1.90 3.37
N GLN A 20 4.09 -2.49 3.22
CA GLN A 20 3.37 -3.08 4.34
C GLN A 20 2.77 -4.40 3.88
N PHE A 21 2.77 -5.39 4.78
CA PHE A 21 2.34 -6.73 4.43
C PHE A 21 1.01 -7.04 5.09
N PHE A 22 0.15 -7.74 4.36
CA PHE A 22 -1.17 -8.12 4.83
C PHE A 22 -1.38 -9.61 4.58
N ARG A 23 -2.25 -10.22 5.39
CA ARG A 23 -2.53 -11.64 5.28
C ARG A 23 -3.59 -11.94 4.23
N THR A 24 -4.49 -11.01 3.96
CA THR A 24 -5.56 -11.21 3.00
C THR A 24 -5.54 -10.13 1.94
N LEU A 25 -6.02 -10.49 0.75
CA LEU A 25 -6.12 -9.53 -0.34
C LEU A 25 -7.09 -8.40 0.00
N ALA A 26 -8.18 -8.72 0.70
CA ALA A 26 -9.16 -7.71 1.09
C ALA A 26 -8.53 -6.62 1.95
N GLU A 27 -7.70 -7.01 2.90
CA GLU A 27 -6.99 -6.03 3.74
C GLU A 27 -6.04 -5.17 2.91
N ALA A 28 -5.29 -5.80 2.02
CA ALA A 28 -4.35 -5.08 1.17
C ALA A 28 -5.08 -4.06 0.29
N GLU A 29 -6.19 -4.48 -0.32
CA GLU A 29 -6.97 -3.59 -1.17
C GLU A 29 -7.58 -2.44 -0.40
N SER A 30 -8.03 -2.70 0.83
CA SER A 30 -8.55 -1.65 1.69
C SER A 30 -7.51 -0.58 1.98
N MET A 31 -6.28 -0.99 2.24
CA MET A 31 -5.21 -0.04 2.49
C MET A 31 -4.84 0.75 1.24
N ILE A 32 -4.84 0.08 0.08
CA ILE A 32 -4.58 0.77 -1.18
C ILE A 32 -5.63 1.86 -1.41
N ALA A 33 -6.90 1.53 -1.20
CA ALA A 33 -7.98 2.50 -1.37
C ALA A 33 -7.83 3.66 -0.38
N PHE A 34 -7.45 3.36 0.85
CA PHE A 34 -7.23 4.38 1.86
C PHE A 34 -6.13 5.36 1.45
N TYR A 35 -4.98 4.83 1.03
CA TYR A 35 -3.87 5.68 0.62
C TYR A 35 -4.23 6.51 -0.61
N ARG A 36 -4.93 5.92 -1.57
CA ARG A 36 -5.33 6.65 -2.77
C ARG A 36 -6.29 7.78 -2.44
N SER A 37 -7.20 7.56 -1.49
CA SER A 37 -8.12 8.63 -1.09
C SER A 37 -7.41 9.74 -0.35
N CYS A 38 -6.25 9.46 0.23
CA CYS A 38 -5.41 10.46 0.86
C CYS A 38 -4.46 11.14 -0.14
N GLY A 39 -4.52 10.75 -1.40
CA GLY A 39 -3.68 11.34 -2.43
C GLY A 39 -2.31 10.69 -2.56
N SER A 40 -2.08 9.55 -1.91
CA SER A 40 -0.80 8.84 -1.99
C SER A 40 -0.89 7.69 -2.97
N PRO A 41 0.05 7.57 -3.91
CA PRO A 41 0.08 6.40 -4.79
C PRO A 41 0.32 5.13 -3.98
N ALA A 42 -0.42 4.10 -4.30
CA ALA A 42 -0.27 2.80 -3.66
C ALA A 42 -0.66 1.71 -4.64
N HIS A 43 0.03 0.58 -4.55
CA HIS A 43 -0.25 -0.55 -5.44
C HIS A 43 0.19 -1.84 -4.79
N LEU A 44 -0.37 -2.93 -5.28
CA LEU A 44 0.01 -4.26 -4.84
C LEU A 44 1.29 -4.67 -5.55
N ALA A 45 2.28 -5.10 -4.79
CA ALA A 45 3.53 -5.56 -5.37
C ALA A 45 3.34 -6.95 -5.99
N PRO A 46 4.04 -7.25 -7.10
CA PRO A 46 3.97 -8.57 -7.72
C PRO A 46 4.58 -9.68 -6.87
#